data_d29fb7780aac52b33a55e73569cbb22d
#
_entry.id   d29fb7780aac52b33a55e73569cbb22d
#
_cell.length_a   1.000
_cell.length_b   1.000
_cell.length_c   1.000
_cell.angle_alpha   90.00
_cell.angle_beta   90.00
_cell.angle_gamma   90.00
#
_symmetry.space_group_name_H-M   'P 1'
#
loop_
_entity.id
_entity.type
_entity.pdbx_description
1 polymer ?
#
loop_
_entity_poly.entity_id
_entity_poly.type
_entity_poly.pdbx_seq_one_letter_code
_entity_poly.pdbx_strand_id
1 'polypeptide(L)'
;MKTLFVTYHYLHGNGGGVFASRGFVNAFAKLSERLTLLCPVKDDVAPEGIAPSARVIPVSYEKPRWRKYIDLLLGKIHRFYGVFDQVLASEHFDLVVFDTCYVSFRLIQKVRRRGCQVVTIHHNFQCEYVRDNYRFPVRFPLLFWTRICEREAVQNSDLNLTLTEADRQSLAKAYDSAGKACIRVIGVFEYRNDAGAHIYPLSEEPVFIVTGDLSMRQTVEPFLEWMHEYLPILREVVPGAKVIVAGKDPAQSFIRACETDGIEVVESPTDMASVLRRGRYYLCPSSKGSGIKLRVMDGLKNGMPVLAHEMSARGYEPFVGHEVRCYNTPDSFRKAMKEMLTVPFDVETIISHYQDTFSYEAGIARLQGILESTILEK
;
A
#
# COMPACT_ATOMS: atom_id res chain seq x y z
N MET A 1 26.06 -0.84 -8.85
CA MET A 1 25.68 -0.77 -7.42
C MET A 1 25.19 -2.13 -6.94
N LYS A 2 25.76 -2.66 -5.85
CA LYS A 2 25.32 -3.91 -5.22
C LYS A 2 24.38 -3.56 -4.07
N THR A 3 23.18 -4.10 -4.11
CA THR A 3 22.10 -3.73 -3.16
C THR A 3 21.67 -4.92 -2.32
N LEU A 4 21.57 -4.73 -1.01
CA LEU A 4 20.89 -5.62 -0.08
C LEU A 4 19.51 -5.06 0.24
N PHE A 5 18.46 -5.80 -0.12
CA PHE A 5 17.08 -5.45 0.21
C PHE A 5 16.56 -6.36 1.31
N VAL A 6 16.03 -5.78 2.39
CA VAL A 6 15.53 -6.51 3.56
C VAL A 6 14.07 -6.17 3.78
N THR A 7 13.19 -7.16 3.65
CA THR A 7 11.75 -6.99 3.91
C THR A 7 11.24 -7.96 4.98
N TYR A 8 10.24 -7.54 5.77
CA TYR A 8 9.55 -8.45 6.69
C TYR A 8 8.28 -9.07 6.07
N HIS A 9 7.90 -8.63 4.90
CA HIS A 9 6.74 -9.17 4.19
C HIS A 9 7.02 -10.57 3.64
N TYR A 10 6.11 -11.47 3.91
CA TYR A 10 6.01 -12.70 3.12
C TYR A 10 5.53 -12.31 1.73
N LEU A 11 6.39 -12.45 0.72
CA LEU A 11 6.10 -12.00 -0.64
C LEU A 11 5.18 -12.99 -1.38
N HIS A 12 4.08 -13.35 -0.71
CA HIS A 12 3.01 -14.21 -1.20
C HIS A 12 1.66 -13.53 -1.05
N GLY A 13 0.71 -13.89 -1.90
CA GLY A 13 -0.65 -13.35 -1.88
C GLY A 13 -0.73 -11.91 -2.37
N ASN A 14 -1.90 -11.27 -2.14
CA ASN A 14 -2.26 -9.99 -2.77
C ASN A 14 -2.49 -8.85 -1.75
N GLY A 15 -1.86 -8.91 -0.59
CA GLY A 15 -1.96 -7.83 0.40
C GLY A 15 -1.27 -6.54 -0.08
N GLY A 16 -1.82 -5.37 0.30
CA GLY A 16 -1.30 -4.07 -0.15
C GLY A 16 0.19 -3.85 0.15
N GLY A 17 0.66 -4.24 1.35
CA GLY A 17 2.08 -4.17 1.70
C GLY A 17 2.94 -5.11 0.84
N VAL A 18 2.44 -6.31 0.51
CA VAL A 18 3.13 -7.27 -0.35
C VAL A 18 3.24 -6.73 -1.77
N PHE A 19 2.17 -6.14 -2.30
CA PHE A 19 2.16 -5.51 -3.63
C PHE A 19 3.25 -4.42 -3.72
N ALA A 20 3.26 -3.48 -2.78
CA ALA A 20 4.23 -2.39 -2.76
C ALA A 20 5.66 -2.93 -2.61
N SER A 21 5.90 -3.89 -1.70
CA SER A 21 7.23 -4.49 -1.51
C SER A 21 7.75 -5.19 -2.77
N ARG A 22 6.89 -5.89 -3.52
CA ARG A 22 7.27 -6.47 -4.82
C ARG A 22 7.68 -5.40 -5.81
N GLY A 23 6.92 -4.30 -5.90
CA GLY A 23 7.27 -3.15 -6.74
C GLY A 23 8.66 -2.63 -6.42
N PHE A 24 8.95 -2.38 -5.15
CA PHE A 24 10.26 -1.89 -4.73
C PHE A 24 11.38 -2.90 -4.96
N VAL A 25 11.21 -4.17 -4.58
CA VAL A 25 12.21 -5.21 -4.83
C VAL A 25 12.56 -5.27 -6.32
N ASN A 26 11.57 -5.28 -7.20
CA ASN A 26 11.78 -5.38 -8.64
C ASN A 26 12.41 -4.10 -9.23
N ALA A 27 12.00 -2.92 -8.75
CA ALA A 27 12.61 -1.66 -9.16
C ALA A 27 14.08 -1.57 -8.72
N PHE A 28 14.39 -1.89 -7.47
CA PHE A 28 15.78 -1.93 -7.02
C PHE A 28 16.59 -3.03 -7.73
N ALA A 29 16.00 -4.19 -8.07
CA ALA A 29 16.66 -5.22 -8.87
C ALA A 29 17.00 -4.72 -10.28
N LYS A 30 16.15 -3.90 -10.89
CA LYS A 30 16.39 -3.29 -12.21
C LYS A 30 17.47 -2.21 -12.18
N LEU A 31 17.54 -1.44 -11.10
CA LEU A 31 18.50 -0.33 -10.94
C LEU A 31 19.85 -0.78 -10.35
N SER A 32 19.96 -2.02 -9.89
CA SER A 32 21.18 -2.55 -9.30
C SER A 32 21.91 -3.46 -10.27
N GLU A 33 23.23 -3.47 -10.20
CA GLU A 33 24.05 -4.51 -10.86
C GLU A 33 23.71 -5.89 -10.29
N ARG A 34 23.50 -5.96 -8.98
CA ARG A 34 23.12 -7.17 -8.26
C ARG A 34 22.28 -6.83 -7.06
N LEU A 35 21.15 -7.49 -6.92
CA LEU A 35 20.28 -7.37 -5.75
C LEU A 35 20.28 -8.69 -4.96
N THR A 36 20.56 -8.59 -3.65
CA THR A 36 20.35 -9.68 -2.69
C THR A 36 19.12 -9.35 -1.86
N LEU A 37 18.11 -10.22 -1.90
CA LEU A 37 16.85 -10.07 -1.17
C LEU A 37 16.84 -10.96 0.08
N LEU A 38 16.76 -10.36 1.25
CA LEU A 38 16.58 -11.03 2.53
C LEU A 38 15.10 -10.93 2.92
N CYS A 39 14.35 -12.02 2.87
CA CYS A 39 12.91 -12.03 3.15
C CYS A 39 12.48 -13.25 3.97
N PRO A 40 11.39 -13.15 4.76
CA PRO A 40 10.82 -14.30 5.45
C PRO A 40 10.16 -15.26 4.44
N VAL A 41 10.29 -16.53 4.71
CA VAL A 41 9.55 -17.59 4.00
C VAL A 41 8.75 -18.41 5.01
N LYS A 42 7.68 -18.99 4.56
CA LYS A 42 6.84 -19.92 5.31
C LYS A 42 6.69 -21.19 4.50
N ASP A 43 6.81 -22.33 5.15
CA ASP A 43 6.64 -23.67 4.52
C ASP A 43 7.54 -23.86 3.26
N ASP A 44 8.74 -23.27 3.25
CA ASP A 44 9.72 -23.28 2.16
C ASP A 44 9.18 -22.78 0.79
N VAL A 45 8.08 -22.04 0.81
CA VAL A 45 7.47 -21.48 -0.39
C VAL A 45 8.26 -20.25 -0.85
N ALA A 46 8.78 -20.30 -2.09
CA ALA A 46 9.56 -19.21 -2.66
C ALA A 46 8.71 -17.93 -2.86
N PRO A 47 9.27 -16.73 -2.72
CA PRO A 47 8.53 -15.48 -2.96
C PRO A 47 8.03 -15.41 -4.41
N GLU A 48 6.82 -14.86 -4.60
CA GLU A 48 6.17 -14.72 -5.90
C GLU A 48 6.31 -13.33 -6.48
N GLY A 49 6.35 -13.23 -7.82
CA GLY A 49 6.35 -11.95 -8.53
C GLY A 49 7.61 -11.12 -8.33
N ILE A 50 8.74 -11.78 -8.02
CA ILE A 50 10.05 -11.16 -7.85
C ILE A 50 10.88 -11.36 -9.10
N ALA A 51 11.65 -10.34 -9.48
CA ALA A 51 12.54 -10.39 -10.63
C ALA A 51 13.53 -11.57 -10.52
N PRO A 52 13.71 -12.39 -11.59
CA PRO A 52 14.61 -13.54 -11.56
C PRO A 52 16.08 -13.19 -11.30
N SER A 53 16.47 -11.92 -11.54
CA SER A 53 17.80 -11.40 -11.26
C SER A 53 18.09 -11.20 -9.76
N ALA A 54 17.08 -11.22 -8.90
CA ALA A 54 17.24 -11.06 -7.47
C ALA A 54 17.70 -12.38 -6.83
N ARG A 55 18.85 -12.33 -6.12
CA ARG A 55 19.31 -13.45 -5.29
C ARG A 55 18.53 -13.50 -4.00
N VAL A 56 17.63 -14.45 -3.82
CA VAL A 56 16.82 -14.60 -2.61
C VAL A 56 17.57 -15.37 -1.54
N ILE A 57 17.64 -14.80 -0.32
CA ILE A 57 18.08 -15.46 0.90
C ILE A 57 16.87 -15.62 1.81
N PRO A 58 16.28 -16.82 1.88
CA PRO A 58 15.09 -17.05 2.68
C PRO A 58 15.44 -17.10 4.18
N VAL A 59 14.57 -16.52 5.00
CA VAL A 59 14.65 -16.62 6.46
C VAL A 59 13.42 -17.36 6.97
N SER A 60 13.61 -18.62 7.30
CA SER A 60 12.57 -19.43 7.95
C SER A 60 12.25 -18.90 9.33
N TYR A 61 10.95 -18.87 9.66
CA TYR A 61 10.55 -18.42 10.97
C TYR A 61 9.22 -19.00 11.42
N GLU A 62 9.35 -19.88 12.37
CA GLU A 62 8.22 -20.31 13.18
C GLU A 62 8.50 -20.05 14.67
N LYS A 63 7.66 -19.25 15.29
CA LYS A 63 7.67 -19.11 16.75
C LYS A 63 6.22 -19.18 17.26
N PRO A 64 5.98 -19.84 18.39
CA PRO A 64 4.68 -19.85 19.02
C PRO A 64 4.25 -18.43 19.40
N ARG A 65 2.95 -18.17 19.41
CA ARG A 65 2.37 -16.82 19.63
C ARG A 65 2.87 -16.16 20.93
N TRP A 66 2.97 -16.93 22.03
CA TRP A 66 3.44 -16.41 23.31
C TRP A 66 4.87 -15.86 23.24
N ARG A 67 5.75 -16.48 22.45
CA ARG A 67 7.12 -16.02 22.28
C ARG A 67 7.21 -14.69 21.53
N LYS A 68 6.25 -14.41 20.65
CA LYS A 68 6.15 -13.11 19.97
C LYS A 68 5.88 -11.97 20.96
N TYR A 69 5.07 -12.21 22.00
CA TYR A 69 4.82 -11.22 23.05
C TYR A 69 6.08 -10.95 23.89
N ILE A 70 6.81 -11.99 24.26
CA ILE A 70 8.08 -11.83 24.99
C ILE A 70 9.10 -11.08 24.12
N ASP A 71 9.24 -11.46 22.86
CA ASP A 71 10.14 -10.78 21.93
C ASP A 71 9.75 -9.28 21.77
N LEU A 72 8.46 -8.97 21.71
CA LEU A 72 7.97 -7.59 21.68
C LEU A 72 8.35 -6.82 22.96
N LEU A 73 8.15 -7.40 24.14
CA LEU A 73 8.51 -6.77 25.41
C LEU A 73 10.02 -6.53 25.51
N LEU A 74 10.83 -7.45 24.98
CA LEU A 74 12.29 -7.36 24.95
C LEU A 74 12.84 -6.48 23.80
N GLY A 75 11.95 -5.88 22.99
CA GLY A 75 12.35 -5.08 21.84
C GLY A 75 13.01 -5.87 20.71
N LYS A 76 12.75 -7.16 20.62
CA LYS A 76 13.17 -8.01 19.50
C LYS A 76 12.14 -7.92 18.37
N ILE A 77 12.11 -6.78 17.71
CA ILE A 77 11.04 -6.41 16.76
C ILE A 77 11.08 -7.25 15.48
N HIS A 78 12.27 -7.65 15.02
CA HIS A 78 12.42 -8.48 13.81
C HIS A 78 13.34 -9.67 14.04
N ARG A 79 13.49 -10.51 13.02
CA ARG A 79 14.13 -11.85 13.09
C ARG A 79 15.47 -11.94 12.41
N PHE A 80 15.86 -10.87 11.75
CA PHE A 80 16.95 -10.91 10.78
C PHE A 80 18.33 -10.77 11.42
N TYR A 81 18.47 -10.45 12.72
CA TYR A 81 19.73 -10.07 13.34
C TYR A 81 20.90 -11.01 13.02
N GLY A 82 20.76 -12.32 13.23
CA GLY A 82 21.84 -13.29 12.99
C GLY A 82 22.16 -13.49 11.52
N VAL A 83 21.11 -13.69 10.68
CA VAL A 83 21.26 -13.90 9.24
C VAL A 83 21.78 -12.64 8.57
N PHE A 84 21.30 -11.46 8.99
CA PHE A 84 21.75 -10.18 8.46
C PHE A 84 23.25 -9.98 8.67
N ASP A 85 23.78 -10.28 9.87
CA ASP A 85 25.20 -10.14 10.17
C ASP A 85 26.05 -11.09 9.28
N GLN A 86 25.58 -12.30 9.03
CA GLN A 86 26.24 -13.26 8.12
C GLN A 86 26.26 -12.74 6.67
N VAL A 87 25.11 -12.26 6.17
CA VAL A 87 25.00 -11.71 4.82
C VAL A 87 25.87 -10.47 4.65
N LEU A 88 25.82 -9.55 5.62
CA LEU A 88 26.63 -8.34 5.59
C LEU A 88 28.15 -8.63 5.71
N ALA A 89 28.53 -9.77 6.31
CA ALA A 89 29.92 -10.19 6.40
C ALA A 89 30.41 -10.92 5.13
N SER A 90 29.49 -11.54 4.37
CA SER A 90 29.85 -12.39 3.22
C SER A 90 30.22 -11.61 1.95
N GLU A 91 29.68 -10.39 1.78
CA GLU A 91 29.94 -9.56 0.63
C GLU A 91 29.82 -8.06 0.97
N HIS A 92 30.40 -7.22 0.11
CA HIS A 92 30.27 -5.76 0.22
C HIS A 92 29.02 -5.29 -0.54
N PHE A 93 28.24 -4.42 0.12
CA PHE A 93 27.08 -3.74 -0.47
C PHE A 93 27.33 -2.23 -0.52
N ASP A 94 26.93 -1.60 -1.60
CA ASP A 94 26.96 -0.14 -1.74
C ASP A 94 25.73 0.47 -1.06
N LEU A 95 24.58 -0.22 -1.18
CA LEU A 95 23.27 0.21 -0.68
C LEU A 95 22.58 -0.89 0.12
N VAL A 96 21.99 -0.51 1.25
CA VAL A 96 21.08 -1.38 2.01
C VAL A 96 19.71 -0.72 2.10
N VAL A 97 18.68 -1.43 1.61
CA VAL A 97 17.29 -0.98 1.62
C VAL A 97 16.53 -1.76 2.68
N PHE A 98 15.93 -1.04 3.61
CA PHE A 98 15.05 -1.61 4.63
C PHE A 98 13.59 -1.31 4.26
N ASP A 99 12.85 -2.36 4.01
CA ASP A 99 11.42 -2.28 3.70
C ASP A 99 10.61 -2.32 5.00
N THR A 100 10.53 -1.20 5.62
CA THR A 100 9.94 -0.69 6.85
C THR A 100 10.94 -0.40 7.98
N CYS A 101 10.55 0.52 8.86
CA CYS A 101 11.32 0.88 10.06
C CYS A 101 11.53 -0.30 11.03
N TYR A 102 10.67 -1.32 10.99
CA TYR A 102 10.82 -2.47 11.88
C TYR A 102 12.05 -3.31 11.54
N VAL A 103 12.32 -3.55 10.25
CA VAL A 103 13.49 -4.34 9.85
C VAL A 103 14.79 -3.56 9.91
N SER A 104 14.73 -2.23 9.88
CA SER A 104 15.92 -1.37 10.03
C SER A 104 16.41 -1.26 11.48
N PHE A 105 15.52 -1.55 12.45
CA PHE A 105 15.78 -1.32 13.87
C PHE A 105 17.06 -2.02 14.36
N ARG A 106 17.98 -1.24 14.93
CA ARG A 106 19.32 -1.66 15.40
C ARG A 106 20.26 -2.19 14.29
N LEU A 107 19.86 -2.19 13.02
CA LEU A 107 20.71 -2.61 11.90
C LEU A 107 21.35 -1.43 11.17
N ILE A 108 20.72 -0.27 11.14
CA ILE A 108 21.21 0.90 10.43
C ILE A 108 22.66 1.25 10.82
N GLN A 109 22.97 1.30 12.12
CA GLN A 109 24.31 1.62 12.60
C GLN A 109 25.36 0.59 12.17
N LYS A 110 25.00 -0.68 12.04
CA LYS A 110 25.91 -1.73 11.54
C LYS A 110 26.25 -1.51 10.07
N VAL A 111 25.23 -1.13 9.28
CA VAL A 111 25.36 -0.81 7.85
C VAL A 111 26.26 0.41 7.65
N ARG A 112 26.00 1.48 8.39
CA ARG A 112 26.78 2.73 8.28
C ARG A 112 28.24 2.55 8.66
N ARG A 113 28.56 1.71 9.66
CA ARG A 113 29.94 1.38 10.03
C ARG A 113 30.71 0.65 8.92
N ARG A 114 30.02 0.11 7.94
CA ARG A 114 30.58 -0.54 6.75
C ARG A 114 30.70 0.39 5.54
N GLY A 115 30.32 1.65 5.70
CA GLY A 115 30.33 2.65 4.62
C GLY A 115 29.20 2.50 3.59
N CYS A 116 28.20 1.65 3.86
CA CYS A 116 27.08 1.47 2.95
C CYS A 116 26.05 2.59 3.13
N GLN A 117 25.41 3.02 2.05
CA GLN A 117 24.25 3.91 2.05
C GLN A 117 23.01 3.19 2.58
N VAL A 118 22.10 3.91 3.22
CA VAL A 118 20.88 3.35 3.82
C VAL A 118 19.64 4.03 3.29
N VAL A 119 18.72 3.23 2.73
CA VAL A 119 17.36 3.65 2.38
C VAL A 119 16.37 2.93 3.30
N THR A 120 15.43 3.66 3.89
CA THR A 120 14.28 3.06 4.56
C THR A 120 12.99 3.43 3.86
N ILE A 121 12.16 2.43 3.54
CA ILE A 121 10.83 2.62 2.94
C ILE A 121 9.79 2.56 4.07
N HIS A 122 8.92 3.56 4.12
CA HIS A 122 7.81 3.65 5.06
C HIS A 122 6.49 3.47 4.31
N HIS A 123 5.82 2.33 4.50
CA HIS A 123 4.54 2.03 3.85
C HIS A 123 3.39 2.89 4.38
N ASN A 124 3.56 3.41 5.57
CA ASN A 124 2.63 4.33 6.24
C ASN A 124 3.32 4.98 7.43
N PHE A 125 2.67 5.95 8.07
CA PHE A 125 3.05 6.38 9.41
C PHE A 125 2.61 5.30 10.41
N GLN A 126 3.55 4.43 10.80
CA GLN A 126 3.27 3.21 11.57
C GLN A 126 2.64 3.47 12.92
N CYS A 127 2.95 4.61 13.56
CA CYS A 127 2.31 4.98 14.82
C CYS A 127 0.79 5.20 14.68
N GLU A 128 0.33 5.77 13.58
CA GLU A 128 -1.09 5.91 13.25
C GLU A 128 -1.70 4.53 12.98
N TYR A 129 -1.05 3.74 12.15
CA TYR A 129 -1.48 2.37 11.86
C TYR A 129 -1.67 1.52 13.13
N VAL A 130 -0.72 1.59 14.08
CA VAL A 130 -0.82 0.85 15.35
C VAL A 130 -1.97 1.34 16.20
N ARG A 131 -2.22 2.67 16.27
CA ARG A 131 -3.37 3.21 17.03
C ARG A 131 -4.70 2.71 16.50
N ASP A 132 -4.83 2.64 15.18
CA ASP A 132 -6.10 2.32 14.51
C ASP A 132 -6.40 0.82 14.52
N ASN A 133 -5.37 -0.03 14.43
CA ASN A 133 -5.54 -1.46 14.20
C ASN A 133 -5.31 -2.35 15.43
N TYR A 134 -4.70 -1.82 16.50
CA TYR A 134 -4.42 -2.62 17.70
C TYR A 134 -5.14 -2.11 18.92
N ARG A 135 -5.59 -3.03 19.79
CA ARG A 135 -6.30 -2.74 21.05
C ARG A 135 -5.42 -3.03 22.27
N PHE A 136 -5.87 -2.56 23.45
CA PHE A 136 -5.28 -2.93 24.73
C PHE A 136 -5.29 -4.48 24.91
N PRO A 137 -4.23 -5.08 25.51
CA PRO A 137 -3.01 -4.45 26.05
C PRO A 137 -1.86 -4.31 25.02
N VAL A 138 -1.94 -4.94 23.86
CA VAL A 138 -0.85 -5.04 22.86
C VAL A 138 -0.46 -3.68 22.27
N ARG A 139 -1.45 -2.77 22.14
CA ARG A 139 -1.25 -1.46 21.50
C ARG A 139 -0.13 -0.64 22.18
N PHE A 140 -0.05 -0.64 23.51
CA PHE A 140 0.92 0.20 24.21
C PHE A 140 2.38 -0.19 23.97
N PRO A 141 2.82 -1.44 24.25
CA PRO A 141 4.20 -1.85 23.99
C PRO A 141 4.53 -1.76 22.50
N LEU A 142 3.58 -2.10 21.63
CA LEU A 142 3.81 -2.00 20.19
C LEU A 142 4.01 -0.54 19.76
N LEU A 143 3.18 0.38 20.22
CA LEU A 143 3.31 1.81 19.92
C LEU A 143 4.62 2.41 20.46
N PHE A 144 5.05 1.98 21.65
CA PHE A 144 6.34 2.39 22.23
C PHE A 144 7.50 2.02 21.31
N TRP A 145 7.58 0.74 20.91
CA TRP A 145 8.63 0.29 20.02
C TRP A 145 8.52 0.88 18.61
N THR A 146 7.31 1.02 18.09
CA THR A 146 7.09 1.66 16.78
C THR A 146 7.69 3.06 16.73
N ARG A 147 7.46 3.87 17.77
CA ARG A 147 8.05 5.23 17.86
C ARG A 147 9.57 5.20 17.86
N ILE A 148 10.19 4.23 18.54
CA ILE A 148 11.64 4.11 18.59
C ILE A 148 12.16 3.68 17.20
N CYS A 149 11.53 2.69 16.56
CA CYS A 149 11.91 2.21 15.23
C CYS A 149 11.79 3.30 14.16
N GLU A 150 10.66 4.03 14.13
CA GLU A 150 10.46 5.12 13.18
C GLU A 150 11.47 6.25 13.40
N ARG A 151 11.69 6.66 14.66
CA ARG A 151 12.69 7.69 14.97
C ARG A 151 14.08 7.28 14.52
N GLU A 152 14.51 6.05 14.83
CA GLU A 152 15.83 5.54 14.42
C GLU A 152 15.96 5.53 12.91
N ALA A 153 14.94 5.05 12.18
CA ALA A 153 14.92 5.02 10.73
C ALA A 153 15.01 6.43 10.13
N VAL A 154 14.11 7.34 10.54
CA VAL A 154 14.05 8.70 9.99
C VAL A 154 15.35 9.48 10.22
N GLN A 155 15.95 9.35 11.42
CA GLN A 155 17.14 10.14 11.78
C GLN A 155 18.46 9.55 11.29
N ASN A 156 18.52 8.29 10.92
CA ASN A 156 19.77 7.62 10.58
C ASN A 156 19.84 7.03 9.17
N SER A 157 18.75 7.02 8.41
CA SER A 157 18.80 6.65 6.99
C SER A 157 19.29 7.83 6.16
N ASP A 158 20.03 7.56 5.09
CA ASP A 158 20.47 8.57 4.13
C ASP A 158 19.30 9.05 3.28
N LEU A 159 18.31 8.17 3.05
CA LEU A 159 17.04 8.48 2.39
C LEU A 159 15.89 7.71 3.03
N ASN A 160 14.80 8.41 3.30
CA ASN A 160 13.52 7.84 3.72
C ASN A 160 12.51 7.99 2.58
N LEU A 161 11.89 6.90 2.15
CA LEU A 161 10.87 6.87 1.12
C LEU A 161 9.49 6.64 1.76
N THR A 162 8.51 7.47 1.40
CA THR A 162 7.11 7.33 1.86
C THR A 162 6.18 7.09 0.68
N LEU A 163 5.02 6.48 0.93
CA LEU A 163 4.05 6.20 -0.12
C LEU A 163 3.10 7.38 -0.35
N THR A 164 2.90 8.24 0.64
CA THR A 164 2.01 9.40 0.54
C THR A 164 2.67 10.65 1.11
N GLU A 165 2.21 11.81 0.64
CA GLU A 165 2.62 13.10 1.19
C GLU A 165 2.18 13.26 2.66
N ALA A 166 1.02 12.72 3.02
CA ALA A 166 0.52 12.73 4.40
C ALA A 166 1.45 11.97 5.36
N ASP A 167 1.95 10.79 4.92
CA ASP A 167 2.93 10.03 5.71
C ASP A 167 4.27 10.77 5.83
N ARG A 168 4.73 11.40 4.74
CA ARG A 168 5.95 12.24 4.74
C ARG A 168 5.86 13.36 5.79
N GLN A 169 4.76 14.10 5.76
CA GLN A 169 4.52 15.19 6.71
C GLN A 169 4.41 14.69 8.15
N SER A 170 3.73 13.57 8.37
CA SER A 170 3.58 12.96 9.70
C SER A 170 4.92 12.51 10.28
N LEU A 171 5.77 11.87 9.48
CA LEU A 171 7.11 11.44 9.88
C LEU A 171 8.02 12.64 10.14
N ALA A 172 8.03 13.64 9.26
CA ALA A 172 8.81 14.86 9.44
C ALA A 172 8.41 15.58 10.73
N LYS A 173 7.12 15.79 10.94
CA LYS A 173 6.60 16.44 12.16
C LYS A 173 6.95 15.68 13.43
N ALA A 174 6.92 14.33 13.38
CA ALA A 174 7.14 13.51 14.56
C ALA A 174 8.62 13.34 14.92
N TYR A 175 9.52 13.30 13.93
CA TYR A 175 10.90 12.81 14.13
C TYR A 175 11.99 13.69 13.51
N ASP A 176 11.66 14.70 12.72
CA ASP A 176 12.63 15.58 12.05
C ASP A 176 12.39 17.05 12.35
N SER A 177 12.37 17.40 13.64
CA SER A 177 12.19 18.81 14.06
C SER A 177 13.29 19.75 13.57
N ALA A 178 14.45 19.23 13.19
CA ALA A 178 15.60 19.99 12.71
C ALA A 178 15.66 20.11 11.18
N GLY A 179 14.75 19.47 10.44
CA GLY A 179 14.71 19.47 8.97
C GLY A 179 15.94 18.85 8.30
N LYS A 180 16.59 17.87 8.96
CA LYS A 180 17.83 17.24 8.47
C LYS A 180 17.62 15.93 7.75
N ALA A 181 16.48 15.26 7.98
CA ALA A 181 16.19 13.98 7.36
C ALA A 181 15.80 14.16 5.89
N CYS A 182 16.40 13.38 5.01
CA CYS A 182 15.96 13.31 3.63
C CYS A 182 14.73 12.39 3.55
N ILE A 183 13.53 12.96 3.38
CA ILE A 183 12.27 12.22 3.24
C ILE A 183 11.65 12.58 1.90
N ARG A 184 11.43 11.60 1.02
CA ARG A 184 10.85 11.76 -0.31
C ARG A 184 9.63 10.87 -0.50
N VAL A 185 8.65 11.36 -1.24
CA VAL A 185 7.48 10.57 -1.64
C VAL A 185 7.82 9.82 -2.92
N ILE A 186 7.72 8.50 -2.86
CA ILE A 186 7.89 7.60 -4.01
C ILE A 186 6.54 7.12 -4.57
N GLY A 187 5.53 7.01 -3.72
CA GLY A 187 4.25 6.41 -4.08
C GLY A 187 4.32 4.89 -4.20
N VAL A 188 3.24 4.31 -4.71
CA VAL A 188 3.20 2.91 -5.15
C VAL A 188 3.25 2.85 -6.68
N PHE A 189 3.55 1.68 -7.21
CA PHE A 189 3.52 1.40 -8.65
C PHE A 189 3.41 -0.10 -8.88
N GLU A 190 3.06 -0.49 -10.10
CA GLU A 190 2.96 -1.89 -10.49
C GLU A 190 4.31 -2.60 -10.30
N TYR A 191 4.26 -3.88 -9.89
CA TYR A 191 5.49 -4.64 -9.62
C TYR A 191 6.05 -5.38 -10.85
N ARG A 192 5.34 -5.31 -11.97
CA ARG A 192 5.71 -5.90 -13.26
C ARG A 192 5.02 -5.17 -14.40
N ASN A 193 5.54 -5.33 -15.60
CA ASN A 193 4.83 -4.92 -16.80
C ASN A 193 3.60 -5.82 -16.97
N ASP A 194 2.43 -5.23 -16.72
CA ASP A 194 1.18 -5.86 -17.12
C ASP A 194 0.96 -5.52 -18.59
N ALA A 195 1.01 -6.52 -19.45
CA ALA A 195 0.73 -6.36 -20.86
C ALA A 195 -0.76 -6.03 -21.06
N GLY A 196 -1.04 -4.72 -21.08
CA GLY A 196 -2.31 -4.18 -21.50
C GLY A 196 -3.37 -4.12 -20.38
N ALA A 197 -3.70 -2.91 -19.97
CA ALA A 197 -5.01 -2.64 -19.44
C ALA A 197 -6.02 -3.02 -20.53
N HIS A 198 -6.83 -4.02 -20.30
CA HIS A 198 -7.94 -4.32 -21.21
C HIS A 198 -8.93 -3.17 -21.08
N ILE A 199 -9.05 -2.36 -22.12
CA ILE A 199 -10.08 -1.33 -22.21
C ILE A 199 -11.41 -2.06 -22.36
N TYR A 200 -12.18 -2.03 -21.30
CA TYR A 200 -13.56 -2.52 -21.34
C TYR A 200 -14.50 -1.33 -21.47
N PRO A 201 -15.54 -1.39 -22.32
CA PRO A 201 -16.57 -0.38 -22.30
C PRO A 201 -17.23 -0.39 -20.91
N LEU A 202 -17.31 0.78 -20.28
CA LEU A 202 -18.04 0.94 -19.03
C LEU A 202 -19.53 0.71 -19.25
N SER A 203 -20.21 0.21 -18.23
CA SER A 203 -21.67 0.09 -18.23
C SER A 203 -22.33 1.45 -18.50
N GLU A 204 -23.42 1.48 -19.26
CA GLU A 204 -24.24 2.68 -19.39
C GLU A 204 -25.10 2.93 -18.15
N GLU A 205 -25.43 1.86 -17.42
CA GLU A 205 -26.16 1.95 -16.16
C GLU A 205 -25.28 2.51 -15.03
N PRO A 206 -25.87 3.23 -14.06
CA PRO A 206 -25.11 3.78 -12.92
C PRO A 206 -24.79 2.69 -11.87
N VAL A 207 -23.89 1.78 -12.23
CA VAL A 207 -23.42 0.68 -11.38
C VAL A 207 -22.10 1.09 -10.71
N PHE A 208 -22.10 1.02 -9.38
CA PHE A 208 -20.94 1.32 -8.53
C PHE A 208 -20.30 0.02 -8.06
N ILE A 209 -19.02 -0.15 -8.34
CA ILE A 209 -18.27 -1.35 -7.94
C ILE A 209 -17.40 -1.03 -6.72
N VAL A 210 -17.47 -1.90 -5.73
CA VAL A 210 -16.55 -1.95 -4.58
C VAL A 210 -15.83 -3.28 -4.59
N THR A 211 -14.51 -3.29 -4.50
CA THR A 211 -13.76 -4.54 -4.37
C THR A 211 -12.98 -4.60 -3.06
N GLY A 212 -12.59 -5.80 -2.62
CA GLY A 212 -11.68 -5.94 -1.49
C GLY A 212 -11.63 -7.33 -0.88
N ASP A 213 -10.79 -7.46 0.13
CA ASP A 213 -10.79 -8.62 1.01
C ASP A 213 -11.91 -8.45 2.04
N LEU A 214 -13.04 -9.15 1.81
CA LEU A 214 -14.24 -9.03 2.63
C LEU A 214 -14.18 -9.88 3.92
N SER A 215 -13.11 -10.65 4.11
CA SER A 215 -12.79 -11.27 5.39
C SER A 215 -12.19 -10.29 6.39
N MET A 216 -11.70 -9.14 5.89
CA MET A 216 -10.95 -8.18 6.68
C MET A 216 -11.88 -7.11 7.27
N ARG A 217 -11.85 -6.98 8.60
CA ARG A 217 -12.61 -5.97 9.35
C ARG A 217 -12.41 -4.55 8.82
N GLN A 218 -11.17 -4.20 8.49
CA GLN A 218 -10.81 -2.89 7.94
C GLN A 218 -11.39 -2.59 6.55
N THR A 219 -11.93 -3.61 5.86
CA THR A 219 -12.68 -3.47 4.61
C THR A 219 -14.17 -3.36 4.88
N VAL A 220 -14.67 -4.25 5.73
CA VAL A 220 -16.09 -4.44 5.97
C VAL A 220 -16.69 -3.29 6.80
N GLU A 221 -16.07 -2.91 7.92
CA GLU A 221 -16.62 -1.86 8.80
C GLU A 221 -16.80 -0.50 8.11
N PRO A 222 -15.79 0.06 7.38
CA PRO A 222 -16.00 1.31 6.66
C PRO A 222 -17.06 1.22 5.57
N PHE A 223 -17.23 0.07 4.94
CA PHE A 223 -18.28 -0.13 3.96
C PHE A 223 -19.68 -0.16 4.59
N LEU A 224 -19.85 -0.83 5.72
CA LEU A 224 -21.12 -0.83 6.46
C LEU A 224 -21.47 0.58 6.99
N GLU A 225 -20.47 1.34 7.47
CA GLU A 225 -20.66 2.75 7.86
C GLU A 225 -21.10 3.57 6.65
N TRP A 226 -20.48 3.36 5.49
CA TRP A 226 -20.84 4.02 4.24
C TRP A 226 -22.27 3.67 3.80
N MET A 227 -22.67 2.40 3.89
CA MET A 227 -24.02 1.97 3.57
C MET A 227 -25.06 2.73 4.41
N HIS A 228 -24.83 2.83 5.70
CA HIS A 228 -25.75 3.50 6.59
C HIS A 228 -25.87 5.02 6.30
N GLU A 229 -24.75 5.67 6.02
CA GLU A 229 -24.70 7.14 5.91
C GLU A 229 -24.93 7.64 4.46
N TYR A 230 -24.33 6.97 3.48
CA TYR A 230 -24.24 7.51 2.11
C TYR A 230 -25.10 6.77 1.07
N LEU A 231 -25.49 5.52 1.29
CA LEU A 231 -26.33 4.79 0.34
C LEU A 231 -27.69 5.45 0.11
N PRO A 232 -28.40 5.96 1.15
CA PRO A 232 -29.65 6.71 0.94
C PRO A 232 -29.46 7.95 0.06
N ILE A 233 -28.34 8.66 0.26
CA ILE A 233 -27.99 9.85 -0.53
C ILE A 233 -27.67 9.45 -1.97
N LEU A 234 -26.93 8.36 -2.18
CA LEU A 234 -26.65 7.85 -3.52
C LEU A 234 -27.95 7.60 -4.29
N ARG A 235 -28.90 6.94 -3.67
CA ARG A 235 -30.21 6.63 -4.31
C ARG A 235 -31.08 7.85 -4.54
N GLU A 236 -30.98 8.86 -3.69
CA GLU A 236 -31.64 10.16 -3.89
C GLU A 236 -31.07 10.89 -5.11
N VAL A 237 -29.73 10.95 -5.23
CA VAL A 237 -29.03 11.69 -6.29
C VAL A 237 -29.07 10.93 -7.62
N VAL A 238 -29.03 9.59 -7.56
CA VAL A 238 -28.99 8.69 -8.72
C VAL A 238 -30.08 7.64 -8.60
N PRO A 239 -31.35 7.96 -8.98
CA PRO A 239 -32.40 6.96 -8.99
C PRO A 239 -32.02 5.78 -9.88
N GLY A 240 -32.15 4.57 -9.34
CA GLY A 240 -31.76 3.34 -10.04
C GLY A 240 -30.26 2.98 -9.92
N ALA A 241 -29.48 3.70 -9.11
CA ALA A 241 -28.11 3.29 -8.80
C ALA A 241 -28.05 1.89 -8.22
N LYS A 242 -27.17 1.07 -8.80
CA LYS A 242 -26.84 -0.27 -8.32
C LYS A 242 -25.46 -0.25 -7.67
N VAL A 243 -25.31 -1.03 -6.60
CA VAL A 243 -23.99 -1.23 -5.94
C VAL A 243 -23.67 -2.71 -5.96
N ILE A 244 -22.48 -3.05 -6.41
CA ILE A 244 -21.94 -4.41 -6.42
C ILE A 244 -20.69 -4.42 -5.56
N VAL A 245 -20.66 -5.30 -4.57
CA VAL A 245 -19.48 -5.53 -3.72
C VAL A 245 -18.89 -6.87 -4.06
N ALA A 246 -17.64 -6.91 -4.46
CA ALA A 246 -16.98 -8.14 -4.85
C ALA A 246 -15.70 -8.36 -4.03
N GLY A 247 -15.49 -9.58 -3.57
CA GLY A 247 -14.25 -9.86 -2.86
C GLY A 247 -14.21 -11.18 -2.13
N LYS A 248 -13.07 -11.38 -1.50
CA LYS A 248 -12.71 -12.66 -0.90
C LYS A 248 -13.41 -12.89 0.44
N ASP A 249 -13.95 -14.10 0.61
CA ASP A 249 -14.42 -14.69 1.87
C ASP A 249 -15.29 -13.76 2.75
N PRO A 250 -16.41 -13.19 2.23
CA PRO A 250 -17.33 -12.39 3.04
C PRO A 250 -18.01 -13.24 4.12
N ALA A 251 -18.19 -12.67 5.31
CA ALA A 251 -18.99 -13.30 6.34
C ALA A 251 -20.49 -13.29 5.96
N GLN A 252 -21.23 -14.33 6.30
CA GLN A 252 -22.68 -14.43 6.02
C GLN A 252 -23.50 -13.26 6.59
N SER A 253 -23.08 -12.71 7.73
CA SER A 253 -23.70 -11.52 8.32
C SER A 253 -23.53 -10.28 7.45
N PHE A 254 -22.38 -10.13 6.79
CA PHE A 254 -22.11 -9.05 5.85
C PHE A 254 -22.97 -9.19 4.59
N ILE A 255 -23.04 -10.40 4.01
CA ILE A 255 -23.86 -10.68 2.83
C ILE A 255 -25.31 -10.30 3.10
N ARG A 256 -25.89 -10.79 4.21
CA ARG A 256 -27.29 -10.48 4.58
C ARG A 256 -27.53 -8.97 4.77
N ALA A 257 -26.58 -8.25 5.37
CA ALA A 257 -26.70 -6.80 5.53
C ALA A 257 -26.72 -6.09 4.16
N CYS A 258 -25.87 -6.49 3.22
CA CYS A 258 -25.84 -5.97 1.86
C CYS A 258 -27.14 -6.26 1.11
N GLU A 259 -27.60 -7.51 1.14
CA GLU A 259 -28.84 -7.95 0.46
C GLU A 259 -30.08 -7.23 0.98
N THR A 260 -30.15 -7.00 2.31
CA THR A 260 -31.26 -6.26 2.93
C THR A 260 -31.37 -4.84 2.37
N ASP A 261 -30.22 -4.23 2.08
CA ASP A 261 -30.14 -2.91 1.46
C ASP A 261 -30.05 -2.95 -0.08
N GLY A 262 -30.35 -4.10 -0.70
CA GLY A 262 -30.41 -4.26 -2.17
C GLY A 262 -29.05 -4.07 -2.84
N ILE A 263 -27.97 -4.42 -2.15
CA ILE A 263 -26.59 -4.45 -2.67
C ILE A 263 -26.27 -5.88 -3.08
N GLU A 264 -25.78 -6.05 -4.30
CA GLU A 264 -25.31 -7.35 -4.78
C GLU A 264 -23.92 -7.66 -4.20
N VAL A 265 -23.75 -8.89 -3.67
CA VAL A 265 -22.45 -9.39 -3.21
C VAL A 265 -21.98 -10.50 -4.14
N VAL A 266 -20.79 -10.33 -4.71
CA VAL A 266 -20.11 -11.35 -5.52
C VAL A 266 -18.99 -11.96 -4.68
N GLU A 267 -19.25 -13.17 -4.19
CA GLU A 267 -18.33 -13.86 -3.28
C GLU A 267 -17.16 -14.48 -4.04
N SER A 268 -15.95 -14.15 -3.63
CA SER A 268 -14.69 -14.75 -4.10
C SER A 268 -14.65 -15.00 -5.62
N PRO A 269 -14.92 -13.98 -6.48
CA PRO A 269 -14.98 -14.17 -7.91
C PRO A 269 -13.66 -14.72 -8.45
N THR A 270 -13.71 -15.73 -9.29
CA THR A 270 -12.55 -16.30 -9.98
C THR A 270 -12.02 -15.36 -11.07
N ASP A 271 -12.90 -14.57 -11.65
CA ASP A 271 -12.59 -13.51 -12.62
C ASP A 271 -13.12 -12.15 -12.13
N MET A 272 -12.25 -11.36 -11.50
CA MET A 272 -12.59 -10.00 -11.05
C MET A 272 -12.86 -9.06 -12.24
N ALA A 273 -12.23 -9.30 -13.40
CA ALA A 273 -12.45 -8.48 -14.57
C ALA A 273 -13.90 -8.58 -15.08
N SER A 274 -14.52 -9.75 -14.95
CA SER A 274 -15.94 -9.92 -15.30
C SER A 274 -16.87 -9.08 -14.41
N VAL A 275 -16.52 -8.89 -13.15
CA VAL A 275 -17.28 -8.04 -12.22
C VAL A 275 -17.06 -6.58 -12.56
N LEU A 276 -15.80 -6.15 -12.80
CA LEU A 276 -15.48 -4.77 -13.13
C LEU A 276 -16.16 -4.28 -14.41
N ARG A 277 -16.28 -5.16 -15.43
CA ARG A 277 -17.01 -4.86 -16.69
C ARG A 277 -18.49 -4.51 -16.50
N ARG A 278 -19.09 -4.90 -15.38
CA ARG A 278 -20.50 -4.58 -15.06
C ARG A 278 -20.63 -3.15 -14.49
N GLY A 279 -19.53 -2.54 -14.09
CA GLY A 279 -19.49 -1.25 -13.43
C GLY A 279 -19.36 -0.07 -14.40
N ARG A 280 -19.82 1.08 -13.93
CA ARG A 280 -19.55 2.39 -14.53
C ARG A 280 -18.63 3.23 -13.66
N TYR A 281 -18.80 3.13 -12.35
CA TYR A 281 -18.07 3.89 -11.34
C TYR A 281 -17.41 2.97 -10.34
N TYR A 282 -16.25 3.37 -9.87
CA TYR A 282 -15.57 2.65 -8.80
C TYR A 282 -15.73 3.40 -7.48
N LEU A 283 -16.08 2.70 -6.40
CA LEU A 283 -16.33 3.29 -5.09
C LEU A 283 -15.29 2.84 -4.07
N CYS A 284 -14.59 3.79 -3.45
CA CYS A 284 -13.64 3.56 -2.36
C CYS A 284 -14.13 4.20 -1.07
N PRO A 285 -14.95 3.51 -0.26
CA PRO A 285 -15.62 4.08 0.90
C PRO A 285 -14.76 4.10 2.17
N SER A 286 -13.51 3.65 2.16
CA SER A 286 -12.68 3.53 3.37
C SER A 286 -12.39 4.89 4.00
N SER A 287 -13.06 5.17 5.11
CA SER A 287 -12.93 6.39 5.91
C SER A 287 -11.84 6.32 6.98
N LYS A 288 -11.20 5.14 7.16
CA LYS A 288 -10.24 4.85 8.23
C LYS A 288 -8.97 4.18 7.70
N GLY A 289 -7.91 4.27 8.50
CA GLY A 289 -6.62 3.62 8.28
C GLY A 289 -5.61 4.50 7.56
N SER A 290 -4.33 4.28 7.86
CA SER A 290 -3.18 4.97 7.29
C SER A 290 -2.71 4.36 5.97
N GLY A 291 -1.76 5.00 5.30
CA GLY A 291 -1.16 4.57 4.05
C GLY A 291 -2.07 4.67 2.84
N ILE A 292 -1.54 4.28 1.69
CA ILE A 292 -2.26 4.32 0.40
C ILE A 292 -3.28 3.18 0.28
N LYS A 293 -4.43 3.44 -0.33
CA LYS A 293 -5.49 2.45 -0.57
C LYS A 293 -5.42 1.95 -2.02
N LEU A 294 -4.78 0.81 -2.25
CA LEU A 294 -4.56 0.27 -3.61
C LEU A 294 -5.83 0.09 -4.45
N ARG A 295 -7.00 0.04 -3.82
CA ARG A 295 -8.28 -0.08 -4.53
C ARG A 295 -8.59 1.08 -5.47
N VAL A 296 -8.09 2.28 -5.16
CA VAL A 296 -8.21 3.41 -6.10
C VAL A 296 -7.47 3.09 -7.39
N MET A 297 -6.30 2.42 -7.31
CA MET A 297 -5.59 1.94 -8.50
C MET A 297 -6.44 0.97 -9.33
N ASP A 298 -7.19 0.07 -8.67
CA ASP A 298 -8.05 -0.90 -9.38
C ASP A 298 -9.09 -0.18 -10.26
N GLY A 299 -9.71 0.86 -9.75
CA GLY A 299 -10.64 1.69 -10.53
C GLY A 299 -9.96 2.38 -11.70
N LEU A 300 -8.88 3.11 -11.43
CA LEU A 300 -8.15 3.89 -12.43
C LEU A 300 -7.53 3.00 -13.52
N LYS A 301 -6.95 1.87 -13.15
CA LYS A 301 -6.37 0.88 -14.08
C LYS A 301 -7.39 0.36 -15.09
N ASN A 302 -8.65 0.27 -14.69
CA ASN A 302 -9.77 -0.19 -15.53
C ASN A 302 -10.53 0.96 -16.20
N GLY A 303 -10.00 2.18 -16.20
CA GLY A 303 -10.62 3.34 -16.83
C GLY A 303 -11.89 3.82 -16.16
N MET A 304 -12.13 3.40 -14.91
CA MET A 304 -13.32 3.78 -14.17
C MET A 304 -13.08 5.07 -13.38
N PRO A 305 -13.97 6.07 -13.49
CA PRO A 305 -13.95 7.21 -12.58
C PRO A 305 -14.23 6.73 -11.14
N VAL A 306 -13.48 7.30 -10.20
CA VAL A 306 -13.47 6.83 -8.81
C VAL A 306 -14.16 7.83 -7.89
N LEU A 307 -15.11 7.35 -7.09
CA LEU A 307 -15.69 8.09 -5.96
C LEU A 307 -15.02 7.59 -4.68
N ALA A 308 -14.24 8.42 -4.03
CA ALA A 308 -13.43 8.01 -2.88
C ALA A 308 -13.68 8.89 -1.65
N HIS A 309 -13.72 8.27 -0.48
CA HIS A 309 -13.56 9.03 0.75
C HIS A 309 -12.16 9.69 0.75
N GLU A 310 -12.01 10.89 1.29
CA GLU A 310 -10.72 11.62 1.33
C GLU A 310 -9.57 10.79 1.88
N MET A 311 -9.85 9.94 2.88
CA MET A 311 -8.84 9.02 3.42
C MET A 311 -8.39 7.97 2.41
N SER A 312 -9.26 7.57 1.49
CA SER A 312 -8.93 6.63 0.41
C SER A 312 -8.18 7.29 -0.75
N ALA A 313 -8.33 8.60 -0.90
CA ALA A 313 -7.71 9.38 -1.98
C ALA A 313 -6.26 9.81 -1.65
N ARG A 314 -5.77 9.56 -0.44
CA ARG A 314 -4.38 9.87 -0.06
C ARG A 314 -3.39 9.10 -0.94
N GLY A 315 -2.45 9.81 -1.55
CA GLY A 315 -1.49 9.27 -2.51
C GLY A 315 -1.97 9.29 -3.96
N TYR A 316 -3.18 9.84 -4.20
CA TYR A 316 -3.77 10.00 -5.54
C TYR A 316 -4.04 11.47 -5.87
N GLU A 317 -3.33 12.38 -5.23
CA GLU A 317 -3.52 13.82 -5.38
C GLU A 317 -3.55 14.30 -6.84
N PRO A 318 -2.74 13.75 -7.79
CA PRO A 318 -2.80 14.14 -9.19
C PRO A 318 -4.13 13.83 -9.88
N PHE A 319 -4.89 12.87 -9.37
CA PHE A 319 -6.18 12.43 -9.94
C PHE A 319 -7.37 13.12 -9.29
N VAL A 320 -7.17 13.77 -8.13
CA VAL A 320 -8.27 14.41 -7.38
C VAL A 320 -8.77 15.65 -8.12
N GLY A 321 -10.10 15.73 -8.28
CA GLY A 321 -10.74 16.77 -9.08
C GLY A 321 -10.86 16.43 -10.57
N HIS A 322 -10.21 15.37 -11.02
CA HIS A 322 -10.23 14.84 -12.39
C HIS A 322 -10.92 13.47 -12.41
N GLU A 323 -10.18 12.38 -12.33
CA GLU A 323 -10.70 11.01 -12.37
C GLU A 323 -11.22 10.54 -11.01
N VAL A 324 -10.75 11.18 -9.93
CA VAL A 324 -11.14 10.88 -8.55
C VAL A 324 -11.95 12.04 -7.97
N ARG A 325 -13.20 11.76 -7.57
CA ARG A 325 -14.04 12.71 -6.81
C ARG A 325 -14.01 12.31 -5.34
N CYS A 326 -13.70 13.28 -4.48
CA CYS A 326 -13.54 13.05 -3.04
C CYS A 326 -14.73 13.54 -2.24
N TYR A 327 -15.00 12.85 -1.14
CA TYR A 327 -15.99 13.25 -0.15
C TYR A 327 -15.53 12.88 1.28
N ASN A 328 -16.06 13.58 2.28
CA ASN A 328 -15.88 13.28 3.71
C ASN A 328 -17.12 13.62 4.56
N THR A 329 -18.12 14.26 3.95
CA THR A 329 -19.41 14.61 4.55
C THR A 329 -20.56 14.30 3.58
N PRO A 330 -21.81 14.18 4.07
CA PRO A 330 -22.99 14.03 3.23
C PRO A 330 -23.11 15.10 2.14
N ASP A 331 -22.82 16.35 2.45
CA ASP A 331 -22.91 17.45 1.47
C ASP A 331 -21.81 17.37 0.41
N SER A 332 -20.56 17.06 0.81
CA SER A 332 -19.48 16.85 -0.16
C SER A 332 -19.71 15.60 -1.01
N PHE A 333 -20.38 14.56 -0.47
CA PHE A 333 -20.78 13.40 -1.25
C PHE A 333 -21.81 13.76 -2.31
N ARG A 334 -22.87 14.51 -1.96
CA ARG A 334 -23.85 15.00 -2.95
C ARG A 334 -23.18 15.82 -4.06
N LYS A 335 -22.24 16.69 -3.70
CA LYS A 335 -21.49 17.50 -4.65
C LYS A 335 -20.65 16.63 -5.57
N ALA A 336 -19.83 15.73 -5.00
CA ALA A 336 -18.97 14.81 -5.76
C ALA A 336 -19.77 13.94 -6.73
N MET A 337 -20.94 13.43 -6.30
CA MET A 337 -21.84 12.68 -7.15
C MET A 337 -22.38 13.49 -8.32
N LYS A 338 -22.85 14.72 -8.07
CA LYS A 338 -23.35 15.61 -9.16
C LYS A 338 -22.24 15.89 -10.17
N GLU A 339 -21.04 16.20 -9.72
CA GLU A 339 -19.89 16.42 -10.60
C GLU A 339 -19.56 15.17 -11.42
N MET A 340 -19.56 13.99 -10.79
CA MET A 340 -19.28 12.72 -11.45
C MET A 340 -20.31 12.37 -12.55
N LEU A 341 -21.56 12.76 -12.38
CA LEU A 341 -22.62 12.51 -13.36
C LEU A 341 -22.64 13.53 -14.51
N THR A 342 -22.16 14.75 -14.28
CA THR A 342 -22.24 15.84 -15.27
C THR A 342 -20.99 15.96 -16.13
N VAL A 343 -19.85 15.51 -15.64
CA VAL A 343 -18.57 15.55 -16.39
C VAL A 343 -18.39 14.23 -17.13
N PRO A 344 -18.29 14.23 -18.45
CA PRO A 344 -17.97 13.02 -19.19
C PRO A 344 -16.55 12.57 -18.85
N PHE A 345 -16.38 11.28 -18.62
CA PHE A 345 -15.09 10.67 -18.41
C PHE A 345 -14.65 9.90 -19.65
N ASP A 346 -13.43 10.11 -20.07
CA ASP A 346 -12.80 9.36 -21.14
C ASP A 346 -11.95 8.22 -20.55
N VAL A 347 -12.33 6.99 -20.87
CA VAL A 347 -11.68 5.77 -20.39
C VAL A 347 -10.20 5.72 -20.75
N GLU A 348 -9.85 6.12 -21.99
CA GLU A 348 -8.48 6.09 -22.49
C GLU A 348 -7.62 7.11 -21.74
N THR A 349 -8.14 8.30 -21.49
CA THR A 349 -7.46 9.33 -20.69
C THR A 349 -7.19 8.85 -19.27
N ILE A 350 -8.17 8.21 -18.60
CA ILE A 350 -7.98 7.66 -17.24
C ILE A 350 -6.85 6.62 -17.24
N ILE A 351 -6.88 5.69 -18.21
CA ILE A 351 -5.88 4.62 -18.31
C ILE A 351 -4.50 5.19 -18.63
N SER A 352 -4.41 6.16 -19.54
CA SER A 352 -3.12 6.81 -19.88
C SER A 352 -2.52 7.50 -18.66
N HIS A 353 -3.32 8.30 -17.93
CA HIS A 353 -2.87 8.98 -16.71
C HIS A 353 -2.46 7.99 -15.62
N TYR A 354 -3.20 6.87 -15.48
CA TYR A 354 -2.81 5.78 -14.60
C TYR A 354 -1.46 5.17 -14.99
N GLN A 355 -1.24 4.89 -16.28
CA GLN A 355 0.00 4.30 -16.77
C GLN A 355 1.20 5.23 -16.56
N ASP A 356 1.03 6.52 -16.85
CA ASP A 356 2.07 7.54 -16.67
C ASP A 356 2.48 7.70 -15.19
N THR A 357 1.56 7.38 -14.26
CA THR A 357 1.80 7.57 -12.83
C THR A 357 2.18 6.26 -12.12
N PHE A 358 1.50 5.15 -12.41
CA PHE A 358 1.58 3.94 -11.61
C PHE A 358 2.12 2.73 -12.35
N SER A 359 2.48 2.82 -13.64
CA SER A 359 3.14 1.71 -14.32
C SER A 359 4.48 1.35 -13.67
N TYR A 360 4.95 0.15 -13.93
CA TYR A 360 6.24 -0.33 -13.43
C TYR A 360 7.38 0.58 -13.90
N GLU A 361 7.36 0.99 -15.17
CA GLU A 361 8.34 1.90 -15.76
C GLU A 361 8.31 3.29 -15.12
N ALA A 362 7.14 3.86 -14.91
CA ALA A 362 6.98 5.15 -14.24
C ALA A 362 7.52 5.09 -12.80
N GLY A 363 7.27 3.98 -12.10
CA GLY A 363 7.81 3.73 -10.77
C GLY A 363 9.33 3.66 -10.74
N ILE A 364 9.93 2.90 -11.68
CA ILE A 364 11.40 2.81 -11.81
C ILE A 364 12.01 4.18 -12.11
N ALA A 365 11.47 4.91 -13.09
CA ALA A 365 12.00 6.21 -13.47
C ALA A 365 11.96 7.20 -12.29
N ARG A 366 10.86 7.21 -11.53
CA ARG A 366 10.71 8.03 -10.33
C ARG A 366 11.71 7.64 -9.24
N LEU A 367 11.87 6.34 -8.97
CA LEU A 367 12.85 5.84 -8.01
C LEU A 367 14.27 6.21 -8.40
N GLN A 368 14.62 6.03 -9.68
CA GLN A 368 15.92 6.38 -10.23
C GLN A 368 16.23 7.85 -10.02
N GLY A 369 15.34 8.77 -10.40
CA GLY A 369 15.53 10.22 -10.22
C GLY A 369 15.70 10.60 -8.75
N ILE A 370 14.97 9.96 -7.83
CA ILE A 370 15.15 10.18 -6.39
C ILE A 370 16.53 9.70 -5.93
N LEU A 371 16.98 8.50 -6.34
CA LEU A 371 18.29 7.97 -5.94
C LEU A 371 19.43 8.80 -6.51
N GLU A 372 19.37 9.21 -7.76
CA GLU A 372 20.36 10.08 -8.40
C GLU A 372 20.51 11.39 -7.64
N SER A 373 19.41 12.10 -7.37
CA SER A 373 19.43 13.40 -6.69
C SER A 373 19.77 13.34 -5.19
N THR A 374 19.79 12.17 -4.55
CA THR A 374 19.94 12.09 -3.09
C THR A 374 21.10 11.21 -2.62
N ILE A 375 21.40 10.15 -3.34
CA ILE A 375 22.36 9.11 -2.94
C ILE A 375 23.57 9.04 -3.88
N LEU A 376 23.36 9.11 -5.20
CA LEU A 376 24.42 8.85 -6.19
C LEU A 376 25.24 10.10 -6.54
N GLU A 377 24.73 11.31 -6.30
CA GLU A 377 25.44 12.58 -6.52
C GLU A 377 26.31 13.02 -5.31
N LYS A 378 26.35 12.23 -4.24
CA LYS A 378 27.23 12.45 -3.08
C LYS A 378 28.47 11.57 -3.13
#